data_b92e20af5ef86a29cba640781594565a
#
_entry.id   b92e20af5ef86a29cba640781594565a
#
_cell.length_a   1.000
_cell.length_b   1.000
_cell.length_c   1.000
_cell.angle_alpha   90.00
_cell.angle_beta   90.00
_cell.angle_gamma   90.00
#
_symmetry.space_group_name_H-M   'P 1'
#
loop_
_entity.id
_entity.type
_entity.pdbx_description
1 polymer ?
#
loop_
_entity_poly.entity_id
_entity_poly.type
_entity_poly.pdbx_seq_one_letter_code
_entity_poly.pdbx_strand_id
1 'polypeptide(L)'
;MKNLILILLFTLTITNCDKTKETPLLLPTAAEPSAKLHNNQGIEYFNKGDYLEALIQFTQANVADVTTGEIYFNLGLMQHLRGNHEQAKILFKQAHQFANGNKKILESKLIEKHLDP
;
A
#
# COMPACT_ATOMS: atom_id res chain seq x y z
N MET A 1 -60.86 13.32 3.66
CA MET A 1 -59.86 12.29 3.87
C MET A 1 -58.53 12.81 3.38
N LYS A 2 -57.63 13.13 4.28
CA LYS A 2 -56.31 13.63 3.93
C LYS A 2 -55.36 12.46 3.91
N ASN A 3 -54.92 12.05 2.73
CA ASN A 3 -53.85 11.06 2.60
C ASN A 3 -52.52 11.71 2.97
N LEU A 4 -52.04 11.40 4.13
CA LEU A 4 -50.70 11.78 4.56
C LEU A 4 -49.71 10.84 3.89
N ILE A 5 -49.15 11.27 2.75
CA ILE A 5 -48.03 10.55 2.13
C ILE A 5 -46.81 10.87 2.95
N LEU A 6 -46.42 9.91 3.83
CA LEU A 6 -45.17 9.96 4.56
C LEU A 6 -44.07 9.65 3.58
N ILE A 7 -43.47 10.71 2.99
CA ILE A 7 -42.24 10.55 2.21
C ILE A 7 -41.12 10.30 3.20
N LEU A 8 -40.78 9.03 3.35
CA LEU A 8 -39.61 8.61 4.08
C LEU A 8 -38.39 9.01 3.23
N LEU A 9 -37.86 10.21 3.48
CA LEU A 9 -36.56 10.62 2.95
C LEU A 9 -35.49 9.72 3.55
N PHE A 10 -35.17 8.65 2.81
CA PHE A 10 -34.00 7.84 3.08
C PHE A 10 -32.78 8.70 2.69
N THR A 11 -32.26 9.47 3.64
CA THR A 11 -30.96 10.13 3.47
C THR A 11 -29.91 9.04 3.47
N LEU A 12 -29.56 8.61 2.28
CA LEU A 12 -28.39 7.77 2.06
C LEU A 12 -27.17 8.59 2.47
N THR A 13 -26.75 8.48 3.71
CA THR A 13 -25.47 9.01 4.13
C THR A 13 -24.41 8.18 3.42
N ILE A 14 -23.96 8.70 2.30
CA ILE A 14 -22.73 8.20 1.67
C ILE A 14 -21.62 8.57 2.65
N THR A 15 -21.28 7.66 3.54
CA THR A 15 -20.02 7.76 4.25
C THR A 15 -18.94 7.59 3.18
N ASN A 16 -18.46 8.71 2.67
CA ASN A 16 -17.22 8.75 1.94
C ASN A 16 -16.14 8.24 2.91
N CYS A 17 -15.93 6.94 2.91
CA CYS A 17 -14.68 6.37 3.37
C CYS A 17 -13.63 6.85 2.37
N ASP A 18 -13.07 8.03 2.62
CA ASP A 18 -11.87 8.50 1.94
C ASP A 18 -10.72 7.60 2.40
N LYS A 19 -10.76 6.37 1.92
CA LYS A 19 -9.62 5.50 1.92
C LYS A 19 -8.71 6.10 0.86
N THR A 20 -7.81 6.97 1.30
CA THR A 20 -6.60 7.27 0.53
C THR A 20 -5.98 5.92 0.20
N LYS A 21 -6.29 5.44 -0.99
CA LYS A 21 -5.90 4.11 -1.44
C LYS A 21 -4.41 4.17 -1.74
N GLU A 22 -3.61 3.75 -0.77
CA GLU A 22 -2.18 3.61 -0.95
C GLU A 22 -1.90 2.68 -2.13
N THR A 23 -0.95 3.06 -2.94
CA THR A 23 -0.51 2.30 -4.12
C THR A 23 0.98 2.01 -4.02
N PRO A 24 1.47 0.95 -4.66
CA PRO A 24 2.89 0.65 -4.69
C PRO A 24 3.71 1.78 -5.28
N LEU A 25 4.93 1.94 -4.78
CA LEU A 25 5.86 2.97 -5.18
C LEU A 25 6.80 2.49 -6.28
N LEU A 26 7.10 3.36 -7.23
CA LEU A 26 8.22 3.18 -8.15
C LEU A 26 9.54 3.29 -7.40
N LEU A 27 10.55 2.54 -7.84
CA LEU A 27 11.89 2.65 -7.26
C LEU A 27 12.63 3.89 -7.80
N PRO A 28 13.57 4.43 -7.01
CA PRO A 28 14.47 5.49 -7.49
C PRO A 28 15.22 5.07 -8.76
N THR A 29 15.60 6.06 -9.57
CA THR A 29 16.35 5.81 -10.81
C THR A 29 17.68 5.10 -10.58
N ALA A 30 18.32 5.36 -9.45
CA ALA A 30 19.58 4.74 -9.03
C ALA A 30 19.44 3.32 -8.44
N ALA A 31 18.22 2.83 -8.28
CA ALA A 31 18.01 1.47 -7.77
C ALA A 31 18.56 0.41 -8.74
N GLU A 32 18.89 -0.75 -8.22
CA GLU A 32 19.42 -1.87 -8.98
C GLU A 32 18.46 -2.24 -10.15
N PRO A 33 18.97 -2.41 -11.40
CA PRO A 33 18.10 -2.61 -12.57
C PRO A 33 17.16 -3.80 -12.49
N SER A 34 17.62 -4.93 -11.93
CA SER A 34 16.77 -6.11 -11.80
C SER A 34 15.71 -5.91 -10.71
N ALA A 35 16.02 -5.18 -9.65
CA ALA A 35 15.05 -4.78 -8.63
C ALA A 35 13.94 -3.91 -9.25
N LYS A 36 14.31 -2.96 -10.10
CA LYS A 36 13.32 -2.12 -10.83
C LYS A 36 12.42 -2.95 -11.74
N LEU A 37 12.98 -3.92 -12.46
CA LEU A 37 12.22 -4.81 -13.33
C LEU A 37 11.15 -5.57 -12.52
N HIS A 38 11.54 -6.23 -11.45
CA HIS A 38 10.62 -6.98 -10.61
C HIS A 38 9.60 -6.07 -9.91
N ASN A 39 10.03 -4.91 -9.43
CA ASN A 39 9.13 -3.95 -8.81
C ASN A 39 8.04 -3.47 -9.80
N ASN A 40 8.40 -3.18 -11.04
CA ASN A 40 7.45 -2.78 -12.07
C ASN A 40 6.46 -3.90 -12.41
N GLN A 41 6.92 -5.15 -12.49
CA GLN A 41 6.06 -6.32 -12.66
C GLN A 41 5.10 -6.47 -11.46
N GLY A 42 5.59 -6.24 -10.24
CA GLY A 42 4.75 -6.24 -9.04
C GLY A 42 3.63 -5.19 -9.10
N ILE A 43 3.95 -3.99 -9.58
CA ILE A 43 2.96 -2.93 -9.78
C ILE A 43 1.90 -3.33 -10.82
N GLU A 44 2.31 -3.99 -11.91
CA GLU A 44 1.37 -4.49 -12.92
C GLU A 44 0.40 -5.52 -12.32
N TYR A 45 0.89 -6.48 -11.54
CA TYR A 45 0.03 -7.44 -10.85
C TYR A 45 -0.88 -6.78 -9.82
N PHE A 46 -0.37 -5.79 -9.06
CA PHE A 46 -1.18 -5.01 -8.15
C PHE A 46 -2.36 -4.33 -8.88
N ASN A 47 -2.10 -3.73 -10.03
CA ASN A 47 -3.13 -3.05 -10.82
C ASN A 47 -4.20 -4.01 -11.37
N LYS A 48 -3.86 -5.28 -11.52
CA LYS A 48 -4.79 -6.35 -11.88
C LYS A 48 -5.56 -6.92 -10.69
N GLY A 49 -5.25 -6.47 -9.48
CA GLY A 49 -5.82 -7.02 -8.23
C GLY A 49 -5.19 -8.34 -7.79
N ASP A 50 -4.12 -8.78 -8.43
CA ASP A 50 -3.41 -10.02 -8.10
C ASP A 50 -2.31 -9.73 -7.07
N TYR A 51 -2.71 -9.61 -5.82
CA TYR A 51 -1.81 -9.20 -4.74
C TYR A 51 -0.80 -10.29 -4.35
N LEU A 52 -1.12 -11.56 -4.57
CA LEU A 52 -0.17 -12.64 -4.32
C LEU A 52 0.98 -12.62 -5.32
N GLU A 53 0.69 -12.50 -6.61
CA GLU A 53 1.73 -12.38 -7.64
C GLU A 53 2.52 -11.07 -7.49
N ALA A 54 1.86 -9.97 -7.12
CA ALA A 54 2.54 -8.72 -6.79
C ALA A 54 3.54 -8.92 -5.62
N LEU A 55 3.13 -9.62 -4.56
CA LEU A 55 4.01 -9.95 -3.43
C LEU A 55 5.23 -10.75 -3.87
N ILE A 56 5.05 -11.74 -4.75
CA ILE A 56 6.15 -12.56 -5.30
C ILE A 56 7.14 -11.66 -6.03
N GLN A 57 6.68 -10.77 -6.89
CA GLN A 57 7.54 -9.87 -7.65
C GLN A 57 8.27 -8.85 -6.76
N PHE A 58 7.59 -8.26 -5.79
CA PHE A 58 8.23 -7.36 -4.83
C PHE A 58 9.25 -8.11 -3.96
N THR A 59 9.02 -9.37 -3.63
CA THR A 59 10.00 -10.21 -2.93
C THR A 59 11.26 -10.42 -3.77
N GLN A 60 11.10 -10.66 -5.07
CA GLN A 60 12.23 -10.77 -6.00
C GLN A 60 13.00 -9.45 -6.14
N ALA A 61 12.30 -8.32 -6.15
CA ALA A 61 12.93 -7.02 -6.10
C ALA A 61 13.77 -6.85 -4.82
N ASN A 62 13.26 -7.30 -3.68
CA ASN A 62 13.99 -7.25 -2.41
C ASN A 62 15.22 -8.15 -2.38
N VAL A 63 15.18 -9.30 -3.04
CA VAL A 63 16.36 -10.17 -3.18
C VAL A 63 17.48 -9.46 -3.97
N ALA A 64 17.09 -8.70 -5.00
CA ALA A 64 18.06 -7.94 -5.81
C ALA A 64 18.60 -6.69 -5.10
N ASP A 65 17.79 -6.05 -4.25
CA ASP A 65 18.15 -4.83 -3.53
C ASP A 65 17.49 -4.80 -2.14
N VAL A 66 18.27 -4.98 -1.11
CA VAL A 66 17.83 -5.02 0.30
C VAL A 66 17.88 -3.65 1.00
N THR A 67 18.24 -2.59 0.29
CA THR A 67 18.48 -1.26 0.87
C THR A 67 17.51 -0.17 0.38
N THR A 68 16.54 -0.52 -0.45
CA THR A 68 15.59 0.43 -1.03
C THR A 68 14.27 0.41 -0.27
N GLY A 69 13.94 1.51 0.41
CA GLY A 69 12.76 1.64 1.27
C GLY A 69 11.44 1.42 0.55
N GLU A 70 11.34 1.83 -0.71
CA GLU A 70 10.15 1.66 -1.55
C GLU A 70 9.77 0.19 -1.73
N ILE A 71 10.76 -0.71 -1.81
CA ILE A 71 10.49 -2.16 -1.91
C ILE A 71 9.85 -2.67 -0.61
N TYR A 72 10.37 -2.27 0.54
CA TYR A 72 9.78 -2.65 1.83
C TYR A 72 8.38 -2.07 2.02
N PHE A 73 8.16 -0.84 1.53
CA PHE A 73 6.83 -0.25 1.52
C PHE A 73 5.86 -1.11 0.68
N ASN A 74 6.26 -1.49 -0.52
CA ASN A 74 5.43 -2.30 -1.42
C ASN A 74 5.13 -3.68 -0.83
N LEU A 75 6.12 -4.32 -0.23
CA LEU A 75 5.94 -5.59 0.50
C LEU A 75 4.98 -5.43 1.69
N GLY A 76 5.16 -4.37 2.48
CA GLY A 76 4.30 -4.07 3.62
C GLY A 76 2.86 -3.81 3.19
N LEU A 77 2.67 -3.07 2.09
CA LEU A 77 1.35 -2.81 1.52
C LEU A 77 0.65 -4.12 1.10
N MET A 78 1.37 -5.05 0.45
CA MET A 78 0.79 -6.34 0.05
C MET A 78 0.41 -7.18 1.27
N GLN A 79 1.22 -7.21 2.31
CA GLN A 79 0.89 -7.93 3.55
C GLN A 79 -0.30 -7.29 4.26
N HIS A 80 -0.37 -5.95 4.29
CA HIS A 80 -1.52 -5.24 4.84
C HIS A 80 -2.82 -5.60 4.12
N LEU A 81 -2.82 -5.57 2.79
CA LEU A 81 -4.00 -5.89 1.98
C LEU A 81 -4.43 -7.36 2.11
N ARG A 82 -3.50 -8.25 2.45
CA ARG A 82 -3.77 -9.67 2.71
C ARG A 82 -4.19 -9.94 4.16
N GLY A 83 -4.24 -8.91 5.01
CA GLY A 83 -4.61 -9.03 6.42
C GLY A 83 -3.47 -9.44 7.35
N ASN A 84 -2.24 -9.54 6.87
CA ASN A 84 -1.06 -9.91 7.67
C ASN A 84 -0.43 -8.67 8.31
N HIS A 85 -1.13 -8.06 9.27
CA HIS A 85 -0.76 -6.76 9.83
C HIS A 85 0.55 -6.76 10.61
N GLU A 86 0.88 -7.84 11.31
CA GLU A 86 2.15 -7.95 12.03
C GLU A 86 3.34 -7.98 11.08
N GLN A 87 3.24 -8.73 9.98
CA GLN A 87 4.28 -8.76 8.96
C GLN A 87 4.37 -7.40 8.24
N ALA A 88 3.25 -6.77 7.97
CA ALA A 88 3.22 -5.43 7.40
C ALA A 88 3.94 -4.42 8.29
N LYS A 89 3.71 -4.46 9.60
CA LYS A 89 4.40 -3.61 10.57
C LYS A 89 5.92 -3.74 10.52
N ILE A 90 6.44 -4.96 10.45
CA ILE A 90 7.88 -5.21 10.34
C ILE A 90 8.44 -4.58 9.06
N LEU A 91 7.78 -4.80 7.93
CA LEU A 91 8.19 -4.28 6.64
C LEU A 91 8.09 -2.74 6.56
N PHE A 92 7.08 -2.15 7.17
CA PHE A 92 6.96 -0.69 7.24
C PHE A 92 8.04 -0.04 8.11
N LYS A 93 8.49 -0.71 9.17
CA LYS A 93 9.67 -0.26 9.92
C LYS A 93 10.93 -0.23 9.04
N GLN A 94 11.12 -1.27 8.24
CA GLN A 94 12.24 -1.33 7.29
C GLN A 94 12.11 -0.26 6.20
N ALA A 95 10.91 -0.06 5.67
CA ALA A 95 10.64 1.02 4.71
C ALA A 95 11.03 2.39 5.28
N HIS A 96 10.65 2.66 6.51
CA HIS A 96 10.98 3.91 7.19
C HIS A 96 12.49 4.06 7.41
N GLN A 97 13.18 2.98 7.80
CA GLN A 97 14.63 2.95 7.99
C GLN A 97 15.38 3.27 6.69
N PHE A 98 14.92 2.76 5.56
CA PHE A 98 15.55 2.93 4.24
C PHE A 98 14.85 3.97 3.37
N ALA A 99 14.04 4.84 3.95
CA ALA A 99 13.24 5.82 3.20
C ALA A 99 14.08 6.82 2.41
N ASN A 100 15.31 7.09 2.86
CA ASN A 100 16.25 8.00 2.19
C ASN A 100 15.60 9.35 1.76
N GLY A 101 14.80 9.93 2.67
CA GLY A 101 14.11 11.20 2.43
C GLY A 101 12.83 11.11 1.59
N ASN A 102 12.39 9.93 1.18
CA ASN A 102 11.16 9.79 0.42
C ASN A 102 9.93 10.12 1.29
N LYS A 103 9.31 11.26 1.01
CA LYS A 103 8.15 11.74 1.77
C LYS A 103 6.94 10.83 1.65
N LYS A 104 6.77 10.10 0.55
CA LYS A 104 5.69 9.12 0.38
C LYS A 104 5.78 7.99 1.41
N ILE A 105 6.99 7.67 1.88
CA ILE A 105 7.23 6.72 2.97
C ILE A 105 7.13 7.43 4.31
N LEU A 106 7.88 8.51 4.50
CA LEU A 106 8.01 9.20 5.79
C LEU A 106 6.71 9.83 6.28
N GLU A 107 5.84 10.27 5.37
CA GLU A 107 4.56 10.90 5.66
C GLU A 107 3.36 9.97 5.37
N SER A 108 3.60 8.66 5.14
CA SER A 108 2.55 7.69 4.89
C SER A 108 1.66 7.49 6.11
N LYS A 109 0.38 7.78 5.95
CA LYS A 109 -0.62 7.54 7.00
C LYS A 109 -0.82 6.06 7.29
N LEU A 110 -0.62 5.21 6.29
CA LEU A 110 -0.67 3.76 6.47
C LEU A 110 0.47 3.28 7.37
N ILE A 111 1.69 3.74 7.13
CA ILE A 111 2.84 3.42 7.99
C ILE A 111 2.63 3.95 9.40
N GLU A 112 2.25 5.22 9.54
CA GLU A 112 1.97 5.83 10.83
C GLU A 112 0.98 4.98 11.65
N LYS A 113 -0.11 4.56 11.03
CA LYS A 113 -1.14 3.74 11.67
C LYS A 113 -0.63 2.37 12.14
N HIS A 114 0.36 1.78 11.46
CA HIS A 114 0.96 0.51 11.84
C HIS A 114 2.05 0.65 12.90
N LEU A 115 2.75 1.79 12.94
CA LEU A 115 3.87 2.02 13.86
C LEU A 115 3.44 2.61 15.19
N ASP A 116 2.32 3.31 15.24
CA ASP A 116 1.77 3.82 16.48
C ASP A 116 1.11 2.69 17.28
N PRO A 117 1.40 2.59 18.58
CA PRO A 117 0.77 1.61 19.45
C PRO A 117 -0.72 1.89 19.70
#